data_cf95ca56a8ef33632d31caa68d3d99b8
#
_entry.id   cf95ca56a8ef33632d31caa68d3d99b8
#
_cell.length_a   1.000
_cell.length_b   1.000
_cell.length_c   1.000
_cell.angle_alpha   90.00
_cell.angle_beta   90.00
_cell.angle_gamma   90.00
#
_symmetry.space_group_name_H-M   'P 1'
#
loop_
_entity.id
_entity.type
_entity.pdbx_description
1 polymer ?
#
loop_
_entity_poly.entity_id
_entity_poly.type
_entity_poly.pdbx_seq_one_letter_code
_entity_poly.pdbx_strand_id
1 'polypeptide(L)'
;MKFTGLWCVLWFVSSCVTCFAQQPALAPAQQLARDIFKELIEINTTDTPQGNVTTAADAVAARLRTAGFTGNDLHVDGPLPNKHNVVARIHGRGTGNAILFVGHLDVVQALKQDWSPNLDPFKFNEIDGYFYGRGTSDIKQGDAILVTNFIRLKKEGWVPDRDLILALTADEEGGESNGIQWLLKNHRDWIDAEYCINADAGDFEIQKGKRILLGVETSEKNYIDFALEVKSAGGHSSRPGKDNAIYHLAGGLERLSQFEFPVELNETTRSFFAKTASLQDAQTAADFRGVSNTPLDPAAVKRLSQSPYFNALLRTTCVATRLEGGHANNALPQSARAIVNCRMLPGDSAQNVQSTLNKVLADDRIFVQVANNTGAAPASPINPEVMSKLEQLSARLYGGLPVVPVMDTGASDGKYLRLGGIPTYGVPGVFADVDDDRAHGRDERIGVKNFYDGVDFYYLFIKSLATQAR
;
A
#
# COMPACT_ATOMS: atom_id res chain seq x y z
N MET A 1 6.18 -71.23 60.75
CA MET A 1 7.26 -70.57 60.03
C MET A 1 6.63 -69.60 59.03
N LYS A 2 6.68 -68.26 59.30
CA LYS A 2 6.11 -67.22 58.47
C LYS A 2 7.31 -66.56 57.75
N PHE A 3 7.30 -66.58 56.41
CA PHE A 3 8.23 -65.79 55.58
C PHE A 3 7.52 -64.50 55.14
N THR A 4 8.07 -63.38 55.54
CA THR A 4 7.70 -62.02 55.10
C THR A 4 8.64 -61.61 53.97
N GLY A 5 8.08 -61.49 52.74
CA GLY A 5 8.78 -60.96 51.56
C GLY A 5 8.70 -59.43 51.50
N LEU A 6 9.86 -58.81 51.43
CA LEU A 6 10.05 -57.36 51.30
C LEU A 6 10.11 -56.97 49.81
N TRP A 7 9.10 -56.22 49.34
CA TRP A 7 9.11 -55.71 47.93
C TRP A 7 9.77 -54.31 47.94
N CYS A 8 10.96 -54.20 47.32
CA CYS A 8 11.58 -52.91 47.00
C CYS A 8 10.97 -52.35 45.71
N VAL A 9 10.22 -51.25 45.81
CA VAL A 9 9.74 -50.50 44.65
C VAL A 9 10.83 -49.50 44.25
N LEU A 10 11.48 -49.73 43.13
CA LEU A 10 12.41 -48.81 42.51
C LEU A 10 11.60 -47.76 41.71
N TRP A 11 11.59 -46.51 42.16
CA TRP A 11 11.11 -45.37 41.43
C TRP A 11 12.15 -44.94 40.37
N PHE A 12 11.87 -45.18 39.09
CA PHE A 12 12.62 -44.55 38.00
C PHE A 12 12.12 -43.11 37.81
N VAL A 13 12.91 -42.14 38.27
CA VAL A 13 12.70 -40.72 37.95
C VAL A 13 13.23 -40.51 36.53
N SER A 14 12.30 -40.52 35.54
CA SER A 14 12.64 -40.14 34.17
C SER A 14 12.76 -38.62 34.10
N SER A 15 14.01 -38.14 34.13
CA SER A 15 14.31 -36.72 33.86
C SER A 15 14.08 -36.44 32.40
N CYS A 16 12.89 -35.88 32.05
CA CYS A 16 12.66 -35.27 30.74
C CYS A 16 13.56 -34.04 30.62
N VAL A 17 14.69 -34.18 29.95
CA VAL A 17 15.50 -33.05 29.51
C VAL A 17 14.76 -32.47 28.31
N THR A 18 14.01 -31.40 28.54
CA THR A 18 13.45 -30.57 27.46
C THR A 18 14.64 -29.92 26.73
N CYS A 19 15.05 -30.51 25.63
CA CYS A 19 15.97 -29.92 24.69
C CYS A 19 15.26 -28.71 24.07
N PHE A 20 15.45 -27.51 24.63
CA PHE A 20 15.14 -26.28 23.92
C PHE A 20 16.04 -26.25 22.69
N ALA A 21 15.47 -26.54 21.51
CA ALA A 21 16.17 -26.35 20.27
C ALA A 21 16.53 -24.85 20.19
N GLN A 22 17.81 -24.53 20.32
CA GLN A 22 18.31 -23.18 20.15
C GLN A 22 17.97 -22.76 18.71
N GLN A 23 17.16 -21.72 18.54
CA GLN A 23 16.90 -21.20 17.20
C GLN A 23 18.24 -20.89 16.52
N PRO A 24 18.41 -21.29 15.26
CA PRO A 24 19.65 -21.01 14.53
C PRO A 24 19.89 -19.49 14.53
N ALA A 25 21.14 -19.08 14.74
CA ALA A 25 21.53 -17.68 14.70
C ALA A 25 21.14 -17.07 13.33
N LEU A 26 20.59 -15.85 13.36
CA LEU A 26 20.22 -15.12 12.15
C LEU A 26 21.46 -14.92 11.25
N ALA A 27 21.26 -14.97 9.95
CA ALA A 27 22.28 -14.55 9.00
C ALA A 27 22.62 -13.06 9.21
N PRO A 28 23.84 -12.59 8.94
CA PRO A 28 24.22 -11.19 9.19
C PRO A 28 23.31 -10.15 8.56
N ALA A 29 22.79 -10.40 7.35
CA ALA A 29 21.84 -9.51 6.68
C ALA A 29 20.45 -9.50 7.37
N GLN A 30 19.99 -10.66 7.85
CA GLN A 30 18.74 -10.77 8.59
C GLN A 30 18.83 -10.09 9.96
N GLN A 31 19.97 -10.21 10.64
CA GLN A 31 20.21 -9.48 11.89
C GLN A 31 20.23 -7.96 11.67
N LEU A 32 20.91 -7.50 10.63
CA LEU A 32 20.93 -6.07 10.26
C LEU A 32 19.51 -5.55 9.96
N ALA A 33 18.73 -6.31 9.18
CA ALA A 33 17.35 -5.95 8.85
C ALA A 33 16.47 -5.85 10.12
N ARG A 34 16.62 -6.81 11.03
CA ARG A 34 15.89 -6.80 12.31
C ARG A 34 16.27 -5.58 13.16
N ASP A 35 17.56 -5.23 13.21
CA ASP A 35 18.03 -4.09 14.00
C ASP A 35 17.55 -2.75 13.42
N ILE A 36 17.53 -2.62 12.09
CA ILE A 36 16.97 -1.44 11.40
C ILE A 36 15.45 -1.38 11.62
N PHE A 37 14.76 -2.50 11.43
CA PHE A 37 13.32 -2.58 11.60
C PHE A 37 12.89 -2.20 13.03
N LYS A 38 13.57 -2.76 14.05
CA LYS A 38 13.35 -2.39 15.45
C LYS A 38 13.54 -0.90 15.68
N GLU A 39 14.62 -0.31 15.19
CA GLU A 39 14.90 1.12 15.34
C GLU A 39 13.79 1.97 14.71
N LEU A 40 13.37 1.65 13.48
CA LEU A 40 12.32 2.38 12.79
C LEU A 40 10.95 2.28 13.51
N ILE A 41 10.57 1.10 14.00
CA ILE A 41 9.31 0.93 14.76
C ILE A 41 9.33 1.76 16.05
N GLU A 42 10.48 1.85 16.74
CA GLU A 42 10.61 2.56 18.01
C GLU A 42 10.70 4.08 17.86
N ILE A 43 10.77 4.60 16.62
CA ILE A 43 10.67 6.03 16.31
C ILE A 43 9.22 6.35 15.94
N ASN A 44 8.58 7.26 16.67
CA ASN A 44 7.25 7.78 16.34
C ASN A 44 7.36 8.76 15.15
N THR A 45 6.82 8.34 14.01
CA THR A 45 6.83 9.10 12.75
C THR A 45 5.43 9.49 12.28
N THR A 46 4.46 9.54 13.21
CA THR A 46 3.09 9.97 12.92
C THR A 46 3.02 11.46 12.57
N ASP A 47 2.02 11.87 11.79
CA ASP A 47 1.71 13.29 11.57
C ASP A 47 0.96 13.89 12.79
N THR A 48 1.66 13.94 13.91
CA THR A 48 1.19 14.50 15.19
C THR A 48 2.30 15.37 15.81
N PRO A 49 1.98 16.21 16.80
CA PRO A 49 3.01 17.01 17.49
C PRO A 49 4.14 16.21 18.14
N GLN A 50 3.93 14.90 18.40
CA GLN A 50 4.91 14.00 18.98
C GLN A 50 5.70 13.20 17.93
N GLY A 51 5.24 13.22 16.69
CA GLY A 51 5.89 12.49 15.59
C GLY A 51 6.95 13.32 14.89
N ASN A 52 8.00 12.65 14.42
CA ASN A 52 9.10 13.29 13.69
C ASN A 52 9.73 12.31 12.70
N VAL A 53 9.42 12.49 11.43
CA VAL A 53 9.94 11.65 10.34
C VAL A 53 11.45 11.89 10.15
N THR A 54 11.93 13.13 10.36
CA THR A 54 13.36 13.44 10.24
C THR A 54 14.23 12.58 11.16
N THR A 55 13.72 12.21 12.36
CA THR A 55 14.45 11.31 13.25
C THR A 55 14.69 9.94 12.62
N ALA A 56 13.71 9.39 11.89
CA ALA A 56 13.86 8.14 11.17
C ALA A 56 14.79 8.28 9.95
N ALA A 57 14.65 9.36 9.19
CA ALA A 57 15.53 9.68 8.06
C ALA A 57 17.00 9.80 8.50
N ASP A 58 17.26 10.49 9.63
CA ASP A 58 18.61 10.62 10.19
C ASP A 58 19.19 9.29 10.69
N ALA A 59 18.36 8.44 11.31
CA ALA A 59 18.78 7.10 11.75
C ALA A 59 19.19 6.23 10.55
N VAL A 60 18.38 6.20 9.48
CA VAL A 60 18.72 5.52 8.23
C VAL A 60 19.99 6.09 7.61
N ALA A 61 20.11 7.42 7.51
CA ALA A 61 21.28 8.08 6.95
C ALA A 61 22.55 7.77 7.74
N ALA A 62 22.49 7.69 9.06
CA ALA A 62 23.65 7.31 9.90
C ALA A 62 24.15 5.91 9.56
N ARG A 63 23.25 4.96 9.36
CA ARG A 63 23.58 3.58 8.95
C ARG A 63 24.17 3.53 7.54
N LEU A 64 23.59 4.29 6.60
CA LEU A 64 24.10 4.39 5.23
C LEU A 64 25.50 5.03 5.19
N ARG A 65 25.74 6.10 5.98
CA ARG A 65 27.08 6.69 6.12
C ARG A 65 28.12 5.68 6.64
N THR A 66 27.74 4.89 7.65
CA THR A 66 28.58 3.82 8.19
C THR A 66 28.89 2.73 7.15
N ALA A 67 28.01 2.54 6.17
CA ALA A 67 28.21 1.62 5.05
C ALA A 67 29.04 2.21 3.90
N GLY A 68 29.40 3.51 3.96
CA GLY A 68 30.23 4.19 2.97
C GLY A 68 29.46 5.00 1.93
N PHE A 69 28.19 5.35 2.17
CA PHE A 69 27.49 6.37 1.37
C PHE A 69 27.92 7.76 1.85
N THR A 70 28.48 8.57 0.98
CA THR A 70 29.06 9.90 1.33
C THR A 70 28.85 10.91 0.21
N GLY A 71 28.96 12.20 0.54
CA GLY A 71 28.91 13.28 -0.43
C GLY A 71 27.56 13.29 -1.19
N ASN A 72 27.62 13.36 -2.49
CA ASN A 72 26.45 13.42 -3.37
C ASN A 72 25.70 12.08 -3.50
N ASP A 73 26.18 11.00 -2.85
CA ASP A 73 25.51 9.71 -2.84
C ASP A 73 24.48 9.59 -1.70
N LEU A 74 24.36 10.58 -0.82
CA LEU A 74 23.46 10.53 0.31
C LEU A 74 22.93 11.93 0.64
N HIS A 75 21.63 12.10 0.53
CA HIS A 75 20.92 13.33 0.85
C HIS A 75 19.89 13.09 1.95
N VAL A 76 19.76 14.06 2.86
CA VAL A 76 18.69 14.10 3.87
C VAL A 76 18.15 15.54 3.84
N ASP A 77 16.95 15.71 3.32
CA ASP A 77 16.30 17.00 3.20
C ASP A 77 14.78 16.82 3.00
N GLY A 78 14.02 17.88 3.22
CA GLY A 78 12.57 17.79 3.10
C GLY A 78 11.85 19.11 3.23
N PRO A 79 10.54 19.12 3.05
CA PRO A 79 9.72 20.33 3.03
C PRO A 79 9.65 21.04 4.37
N LEU A 80 9.78 20.34 5.49
CA LEU A 80 9.68 20.85 6.85
C LEU A 80 10.77 20.24 7.74
N PRO A 81 11.19 20.92 8.85
CA PRO A 81 12.25 20.42 9.73
C PRO A 81 12.01 19.04 10.35
N ASN A 82 10.76 18.60 10.47
CA ASN A 82 10.37 17.28 10.98
C ASN A 82 9.88 16.32 9.89
N LYS A 83 10.04 16.65 8.61
CA LYS A 83 9.54 15.92 7.45
C LYS A 83 10.64 15.76 6.39
N HIS A 84 11.82 15.27 6.80
CA HIS A 84 12.90 14.99 5.85
C HIS A 84 12.76 13.63 5.22
N ASN A 85 13.15 13.57 3.96
CA ASN A 85 13.36 12.35 3.18
C ASN A 85 14.82 11.93 3.28
N VAL A 86 15.14 10.68 2.99
CA VAL A 86 16.51 10.22 2.79
C VAL A 86 16.64 9.59 1.41
N VAL A 87 17.63 10.04 0.63
CA VAL A 87 17.92 9.53 -0.71
C VAL A 87 19.36 9.04 -0.76
N ALA A 88 19.57 7.81 -1.25
CA ALA A 88 20.90 7.22 -1.39
C ALA A 88 21.10 6.62 -2.79
N ARG A 89 22.32 6.72 -3.34
CA ARG A 89 22.65 6.22 -4.68
C ARG A 89 23.82 5.26 -4.67
N ILE A 90 23.69 4.14 -5.38
CA ILE A 90 24.78 3.26 -5.77
C ILE A 90 25.02 3.47 -7.26
N HIS A 91 26.22 3.96 -7.63
CA HIS A 91 26.57 4.16 -9.02
C HIS A 91 26.82 2.84 -9.75
N GLY A 92 26.23 2.74 -10.93
CA GLY A 92 26.46 1.67 -11.87
C GLY A 92 27.68 1.94 -12.77
N ARG A 93 28.06 0.94 -13.56
CA ARG A 93 29.14 1.04 -14.55
C ARG A 93 28.65 1.38 -15.97
N GLY A 94 27.33 1.32 -16.17
CA GLY A 94 26.70 1.50 -17.49
C GLY A 94 26.20 2.92 -17.72
N THR A 95 25.62 3.12 -18.89
CA THR A 95 24.96 4.37 -19.32
C THR A 95 23.43 4.25 -19.27
N GLY A 96 22.90 3.16 -18.68
CA GLY A 96 21.47 2.94 -18.54
C GLY A 96 20.87 3.88 -17.48
N ASN A 97 19.60 4.22 -17.65
CA ASN A 97 18.88 5.02 -16.67
C ASN A 97 18.77 4.27 -15.32
N ALA A 98 18.73 5.02 -14.24
CA ALA A 98 18.65 4.48 -12.88
C ALA A 98 17.35 3.69 -12.64
N ILE A 99 17.36 2.84 -11.60
CA ILE A 99 16.16 2.25 -10.99
C ILE A 99 15.98 2.90 -9.63
N LEU A 100 14.77 3.43 -9.37
CA LEU A 100 14.38 3.98 -8.09
C LEU A 100 13.68 2.91 -7.25
N PHE A 101 14.04 2.82 -5.97
CA PHE A 101 13.36 2.02 -4.95
C PHE A 101 12.79 2.97 -3.90
N VAL A 102 11.50 2.86 -3.60
CA VAL A 102 10.78 3.79 -2.72
C VAL A 102 10.08 3.05 -1.60
N GLY A 103 10.02 3.69 -0.46
CA GLY A 103 9.16 3.42 0.68
C GLY A 103 8.88 4.72 1.44
N HIS A 104 8.04 4.67 2.48
CA HIS A 104 7.74 5.83 3.31
C HIS A 104 8.06 5.59 4.79
N LEU A 105 8.56 6.62 5.45
CA LEU A 105 9.00 6.55 6.84
C LEU A 105 7.90 6.88 7.85
N ASP A 106 6.89 7.63 7.43
CA ASP A 106 5.76 8.00 8.28
C ASP A 106 4.79 6.83 8.48
N VAL A 107 3.91 6.99 9.44
CA VAL A 107 2.87 6.02 9.77
C VAL A 107 1.62 6.72 10.26
N VAL A 108 0.45 6.13 10.08
CA VAL A 108 -0.80 6.63 10.65
C VAL A 108 -0.76 6.65 12.18
N GLN A 109 -1.55 7.53 12.78
CA GLN A 109 -1.65 7.65 14.24
C GLN A 109 -2.01 6.31 14.90
N ALA A 110 -1.35 6.03 16.02
CA ALA A 110 -1.65 4.88 16.87
C ALA A 110 -1.62 5.30 18.34
N LEU A 111 -2.72 5.06 19.05
CA LEU A 111 -2.84 5.36 20.47
C LEU A 111 -2.68 4.07 21.27
N LYS A 112 -1.82 4.08 22.29
CA LYS A 112 -1.56 2.93 23.15
C LYS A 112 -2.84 2.33 23.76
N GLN A 113 -3.82 3.15 24.09
CA GLN A 113 -5.10 2.72 24.66
C GLN A 113 -5.96 1.88 23.71
N ASP A 114 -5.74 2.01 22.39
CA ASP A 114 -6.49 1.30 21.37
C ASP A 114 -5.85 -0.05 20.99
N TRP A 115 -4.64 -0.31 21.53
CA TRP A 115 -3.90 -1.55 21.34
C TRP A 115 -4.12 -2.51 22.53
N SER A 116 -3.82 -3.80 22.31
CA SER A 116 -3.86 -4.81 23.38
C SER A 116 -2.97 -4.39 24.56
N PRO A 117 -3.35 -4.67 25.80
CA PRO A 117 -2.68 -4.14 27.00
C PRO A 117 -1.18 -4.41 27.09
N ASN A 118 -0.73 -5.54 26.54
CA ASN A 118 0.68 -5.98 26.49
C ASN A 118 1.46 -5.47 25.30
N LEU A 119 0.82 -4.78 24.34
CA LEU A 119 1.46 -4.22 23.15
C LEU A 119 1.49 -2.69 23.23
N ASP A 120 2.53 -2.11 22.67
CA ASP A 120 2.71 -0.67 22.51
C ASP A 120 3.05 -0.40 21.03
N PRO A 121 2.34 0.49 20.33
CA PRO A 121 2.54 0.73 18.91
C PRO A 121 3.98 1.13 18.54
N PHE A 122 4.69 1.80 19.46
CA PHE A 122 6.06 2.26 19.23
C PHE A 122 7.09 1.48 20.06
N LYS A 123 6.80 0.19 20.30
CA LYS A 123 7.75 -0.79 20.82
C LYS A 123 7.79 -2.00 19.91
N PHE A 124 8.97 -2.40 19.52
CA PHE A 124 9.17 -3.59 18.72
C PHE A 124 9.02 -4.84 19.57
N ASN A 125 8.01 -5.65 19.31
CA ASN A 125 7.76 -6.90 20.01
C ASN A 125 7.79 -8.07 19.03
N GLU A 126 8.39 -9.18 19.46
CA GLU A 126 8.35 -10.46 18.76
C GLU A 126 7.59 -11.47 19.62
N ILE A 127 6.41 -11.88 19.17
CA ILE A 127 5.49 -12.76 19.90
C ILE A 127 4.88 -13.75 18.92
N ASP A 128 4.90 -15.03 19.24
CA ASP A 128 4.25 -16.12 18.51
C ASP A 128 4.56 -16.12 16.98
N GLY A 129 5.79 -15.79 16.62
CA GLY A 129 6.25 -15.78 15.22
C GLY A 129 5.84 -14.53 14.42
N TYR A 130 5.41 -13.46 15.10
CA TYR A 130 5.09 -12.17 14.50
C TYR A 130 5.90 -11.04 15.15
N PHE A 131 6.26 -10.05 14.36
CA PHE A 131 6.69 -8.73 14.81
C PHE A 131 5.49 -7.81 14.93
N TYR A 132 5.33 -7.16 16.08
CA TYR A 132 4.26 -6.21 16.37
C TYR A 132 4.79 -4.81 16.54
N GLY A 133 4.06 -3.83 16.03
CA GLY A 133 4.31 -2.40 16.13
C GLY A 133 3.62 -1.65 15.01
N ARG A 134 3.37 -0.35 15.14
CA ARG A 134 2.85 0.50 14.07
C ARG A 134 3.91 0.65 12.98
N GLY A 135 3.53 0.38 11.72
CA GLY A 135 4.44 0.34 10.58
C GLY A 135 5.05 -1.05 10.32
N THR A 136 4.59 -2.11 11.03
CA THR A 136 5.12 -3.46 10.81
C THR A 136 4.64 -4.08 9.51
N SER A 137 3.51 -3.66 8.97
CA SER A 137 3.00 -4.05 7.65
C SER A 137 2.92 -2.87 6.68
N ASP A 138 2.89 -1.63 7.20
CA ASP A 138 2.75 -0.42 6.41
C ASP A 138 3.65 0.69 6.96
N ILE A 139 4.92 0.91 6.36
CA ILE A 139 5.71 -0.08 5.61
C ILE A 139 7.17 -0.11 6.09
N LYS A 140 7.42 0.14 7.40
CA LYS A 140 8.78 0.16 7.94
C LYS A 140 9.53 -1.16 7.77
N GLN A 141 8.83 -2.29 7.56
CA GLN A 141 9.45 -3.56 7.17
C GLN A 141 10.07 -3.45 5.77
N GLY A 142 9.37 -2.84 4.81
CA GLY A 142 9.89 -2.58 3.46
C GLY A 142 11.10 -1.66 3.48
N ASP A 143 11.04 -0.58 4.26
CA ASP A 143 12.16 0.34 4.47
C ASP A 143 13.39 -0.38 5.02
N ALA A 144 13.20 -1.18 6.08
CA ALA A 144 14.29 -1.93 6.70
C ALA A 144 14.93 -2.93 5.73
N ILE A 145 14.12 -3.60 4.90
CA ILE A 145 14.57 -4.53 3.87
C ILE A 145 15.38 -3.81 2.80
N LEU A 146 14.87 -2.68 2.28
CA LEU A 146 15.55 -1.89 1.26
C LEU A 146 16.89 -1.35 1.78
N VAL A 147 16.89 -0.68 2.94
CA VAL A 147 18.10 -0.14 3.57
C VAL A 147 19.14 -1.23 3.82
N THR A 148 18.72 -2.39 4.33
CA THR A 148 19.61 -3.55 4.56
C THR A 148 20.30 -3.97 3.28
N ASN A 149 19.55 -4.10 2.18
CA ASN A 149 20.09 -4.57 0.92
C ASN A 149 21.00 -3.53 0.26
N PHE A 150 20.69 -2.24 0.36
CA PHE A 150 21.59 -1.17 -0.11
C PHE A 150 22.91 -1.17 0.68
N ILE A 151 22.86 -1.30 2.01
CA ILE A 151 24.05 -1.43 2.86
C ILE A 151 24.85 -2.68 2.47
N ARG A 152 24.18 -3.81 2.29
CA ARG A 152 24.82 -5.07 1.91
C ARG A 152 25.55 -4.94 0.57
N LEU A 153 24.88 -4.44 -0.46
CA LEU A 153 25.44 -4.27 -1.80
C LEU A 153 26.63 -3.30 -1.80
N LYS A 154 26.55 -2.19 -1.06
CA LYS A 154 27.68 -1.24 -0.91
C LYS A 154 28.89 -1.89 -0.24
N LYS A 155 28.67 -2.65 0.85
CA LYS A 155 29.74 -3.35 1.58
C LYS A 155 30.36 -4.51 0.77
N GLU A 156 29.58 -5.18 -0.08
CA GLU A 156 30.07 -6.20 -1.00
C GLU A 156 30.94 -5.60 -2.11
N GLY A 157 30.98 -4.27 -2.29
CA GLY A 157 31.64 -3.61 -3.40
C GLY A 157 31.06 -3.99 -4.76
N TRP A 158 29.79 -4.46 -4.78
CA TRP A 158 29.13 -4.85 -6.02
C TRP A 158 28.77 -3.61 -6.84
N VAL A 159 29.15 -3.62 -8.12
CA VAL A 159 28.87 -2.53 -9.05
C VAL A 159 27.78 -2.97 -10.04
N PRO A 160 26.59 -2.37 -9.99
CA PRO A 160 25.50 -2.68 -10.91
C PRO A 160 25.80 -2.20 -12.33
N ASP A 161 24.99 -2.63 -13.31
CA ASP A 161 25.10 -2.14 -14.68
C ASP A 161 24.43 -0.77 -14.87
N ARG A 162 23.50 -0.39 -14.01
CA ARG A 162 22.81 0.92 -13.95
C ARG A 162 22.76 1.45 -12.51
N ASP A 163 22.60 2.75 -12.33
CA ASP A 163 22.47 3.35 -11.00
C ASP A 163 21.25 2.80 -10.26
N LEU A 164 21.40 2.63 -8.96
CA LEU A 164 20.32 2.30 -8.04
C LEU A 164 20.10 3.45 -7.09
N ILE A 165 18.85 3.88 -6.94
CA ILE A 165 18.45 4.95 -6.04
C ILE A 165 17.50 4.38 -5.01
N LEU A 166 17.75 4.65 -3.74
CA LEU A 166 16.82 4.44 -2.63
C LEU A 166 16.27 5.78 -2.22
N ALA A 167 14.96 5.94 -2.11
CA ALA A 167 14.32 7.09 -1.50
C ALA A 167 13.29 6.62 -0.47
N LEU A 168 13.46 7.05 0.79
CA LEU A 168 12.48 6.85 1.83
C LEU A 168 11.91 8.21 2.21
N THR A 169 10.59 8.34 2.17
CA THR A 169 9.90 9.62 2.10
C THR A 169 9.03 9.90 3.32
N ALA A 170 8.61 11.13 3.45
CA ALA A 170 7.72 11.62 4.50
C ALA A 170 6.32 11.88 3.94
N ASP A 171 5.31 11.80 4.83
CA ASP A 171 3.91 12.22 4.57
C ASP A 171 3.27 11.51 3.35
N GLU A 172 3.46 10.21 3.25
CA GLU A 172 2.64 9.36 2.38
C GLU A 172 1.24 9.19 2.99
N GLU A 173 1.18 8.84 4.27
CA GLU A 173 -0.01 8.49 5.03
C GLU A 173 -0.88 9.68 5.43
N GLY A 174 -0.33 10.87 5.42
CA GLY A 174 -1.04 12.07 5.80
C GLY A 174 -0.12 13.27 5.97
N GLY A 175 -0.74 14.44 6.05
CA GLY A 175 -0.02 15.71 6.06
C GLY A 175 -0.11 16.42 4.72
N GLU A 176 0.43 17.64 4.68
CA GLU A 176 0.40 18.50 3.49
C GLU A 176 1.75 18.56 2.76
N SER A 177 2.71 17.71 3.20
CA SER A 177 4.14 17.86 2.85
C SER A 177 4.73 16.59 2.24
N ASN A 178 3.96 15.90 1.37
CA ASN A 178 4.37 14.63 0.76
C ASN A 178 5.77 14.71 0.13
N GLY A 179 6.63 13.79 0.56
CA GLY A 179 8.05 13.76 0.24
C GLY A 179 8.35 13.52 -1.24
N ILE A 180 7.61 12.64 -1.91
CA ILE A 180 7.77 12.39 -3.35
C ILE A 180 7.41 13.63 -4.17
N GLN A 181 6.31 14.32 -3.85
CA GLN A 181 5.96 15.55 -4.54
C GLN A 181 7.04 16.62 -4.35
N TRP A 182 7.57 16.74 -3.13
CA TRP A 182 8.64 17.69 -2.83
C TRP A 182 9.93 17.35 -3.60
N LEU A 183 10.34 16.08 -3.65
CA LEU A 183 11.51 15.62 -4.40
C LEU A 183 11.33 15.86 -5.90
N LEU A 184 10.20 15.51 -6.48
CA LEU A 184 9.89 15.75 -7.90
C LEU A 184 9.98 17.23 -8.28
N LYS A 185 9.58 18.11 -7.38
CA LYS A 185 9.56 19.57 -7.60
C LYS A 185 10.93 20.23 -7.40
N ASN A 186 11.69 19.79 -6.38
CA ASN A 186 12.85 20.53 -5.90
C ASN A 186 14.18 19.82 -6.19
N HIS A 187 14.16 18.48 -6.27
CA HIS A 187 15.35 17.61 -6.38
C HIS A 187 15.09 16.42 -7.30
N ARG A 188 14.50 16.69 -8.48
CA ARG A 188 14.21 15.65 -9.47
C ARG A 188 15.46 14.84 -9.83
N ASP A 189 16.63 15.46 -9.90
CA ASP A 189 17.92 14.83 -10.20
C ASP A 189 18.34 13.78 -9.18
N TRP A 190 17.86 13.86 -7.93
CA TRP A 190 18.16 12.85 -6.92
C TRP A 190 17.39 11.54 -7.16
N ILE A 191 16.20 11.63 -7.75
CA ILE A 191 15.29 10.49 -7.93
C ILE A 191 14.95 10.17 -9.38
N ASP A 192 15.60 10.85 -10.35
CA ASP A 192 15.31 10.59 -11.77
C ASP A 192 15.72 9.17 -12.16
N ALA A 193 14.76 8.42 -12.71
CA ALA A 193 14.90 6.99 -12.99
C ALA A 193 14.06 6.57 -14.19
N GLU A 194 14.43 5.46 -14.82
CA GLU A 194 13.66 4.83 -15.88
C GLU A 194 12.31 4.32 -15.37
N TYR A 195 12.33 3.73 -14.19
CA TYR A 195 11.16 3.29 -13.46
C TYR A 195 11.44 3.17 -11.96
N CYS A 196 10.37 3.06 -11.19
CA CYS A 196 10.40 2.86 -9.75
C CYS A 196 9.85 1.49 -9.36
N ILE A 197 10.48 0.88 -8.34
CA ILE A 197 9.95 -0.23 -7.57
C ILE A 197 9.51 0.34 -6.21
N ASN A 198 8.21 0.30 -5.95
CA ASN A 198 7.62 0.77 -4.70
C ASN A 198 7.39 -0.44 -3.76
N ALA A 199 8.00 -0.43 -2.59
CA ALA A 199 7.84 -1.50 -1.60
C ALA A 199 6.50 -1.42 -0.83
N ASP A 200 5.78 -0.30 -0.99
CA ASP A 200 4.53 -0.01 -0.32
C ASP A 200 3.28 -0.56 -1.03
N ALA A 201 3.40 -0.96 -2.26
CA ALA A 201 2.27 -1.36 -3.09
C ALA A 201 2.44 -2.76 -3.65
N GLY A 202 1.33 -3.36 -4.10
CA GLY A 202 1.29 -4.72 -4.62
C GLY A 202 0.95 -5.75 -3.55
N ASP A 203 0.71 -7.00 -3.98
CA ASP A 203 0.15 -8.05 -3.11
C ASP A 203 0.93 -9.36 -3.23
N PHE A 204 1.82 -9.65 -2.30
CA PHE A 204 2.36 -11.01 -2.16
C PHE A 204 1.45 -11.78 -1.19
N GLU A 205 0.51 -12.55 -1.72
CA GLU A 205 -0.63 -13.07 -0.97
C GLU A 205 -0.37 -14.43 -0.33
N ILE A 206 -0.76 -14.53 0.95
CA ILE A 206 -1.04 -15.78 1.66
C ILE A 206 -2.54 -15.88 1.86
N GLN A 207 -3.12 -17.05 1.59
CA GLN A 207 -4.51 -17.36 1.93
C GLN A 207 -4.58 -18.73 2.57
N LYS A 208 -5.23 -18.84 3.71
CA LYS A 208 -5.32 -20.09 4.49
C LYS A 208 -3.96 -20.76 4.71
N GLY A 209 -2.95 -19.95 5.03
CA GLY A 209 -1.57 -20.39 5.29
C GLY A 209 -0.77 -20.82 4.05
N LYS A 210 -1.26 -20.59 2.84
CA LYS A 210 -0.56 -20.92 1.59
C LYS A 210 -0.26 -19.64 0.79
N ARG A 211 0.94 -19.55 0.26
CA ARG A 211 1.30 -18.51 -0.72
C ARG A 211 0.56 -18.76 -2.03
N ILE A 212 -0.11 -17.73 -2.56
CA ILE A 212 -1.04 -17.85 -3.68
C ILE A 212 -0.48 -17.21 -4.95
N LEU A 213 0.00 -15.98 -4.88
CA LEU A 213 0.49 -15.20 -6.01
C LEU A 213 1.46 -14.10 -5.59
N LEU A 214 2.14 -13.53 -6.57
CA LEU A 214 2.90 -12.29 -6.48
C LEU A 214 2.16 -11.23 -7.31
N GLY A 215 1.41 -10.37 -6.65
CA GLY A 215 0.73 -9.22 -7.26
C GLY A 215 1.70 -8.05 -7.44
N VAL A 216 1.86 -7.60 -8.68
CA VAL A 216 2.68 -6.44 -9.04
C VAL A 216 1.74 -5.28 -9.32
N GLU A 217 1.72 -4.29 -8.45
CA GLU A 217 0.90 -3.13 -8.67
C GLU A 217 1.45 -2.33 -9.85
N THR A 218 0.62 -2.12 -10.87
CA THR A 218 0.95 -1.34 -12.07
C THR A 218 0.06 -0.12 -12.23
N SER A 219 -0.97 0.00 -11.41
CA SER A 219 -1.88 1.13 -11.40
C SER A 219 -2.66 1.23 -10.10
N GLU A 220 -3.15 2.42 -9.81
CA GLU A 220 -4.00 2.74 -8.66
C GLU A 220 -5.24 3.47 -9.12
N LYS A 221 -6.33 3.39 -8.35
CA LYS A 221 -7.47 4.28 -8.57
C LYS A 221 -7.15 5.69 -8.11
N ASN A 222 -7.62 6.67 -8.89
CA ASN A 222 -7.40 8.07 -8.58
C ASN A 222 -8.47 8.61 -7.64
N TYR A 223 -8.05 9.17 -6.51
CA TYR A 223 -8.91 9.79 -5.51
C TYR A 223 -9.36 11.18 -5.93
N ILE A 224 -10.66 11.45 -5.85
CA ILE A 224 -11.21 12.79 -6.03
C ILE A 224 -12.46 12.97 -5.18
N ASP A 225 -12.63 14.17 -4.59
CA ASP A 225 -13.85 14.54 -3.90
C ASP A 225 -14.62 15.60 -4.70
N PHE A 226 -15.93 15.39 -4.79
CA PHE A 226 -16.85 16.38 -5.30
C PHE A 226 -17.73 16.91 -4.16
N ALA A 227 -17.77 18.23 -4.02
CA ALA A 227 -18.74 18.92 -3.17
C ALA A 227 -20.02 19.17 -3.94
N LEU A 228 -21.13 18.68 -3.42
CA LEU A 228 -22.48 18.95 -3.90
C LEU A 228 -23.09 20.01 -2.99
N GLU A 229 -23.61 21.10 -3.57
CA GLU A 229 -24.28 22.16 -2.81
C GLU A 229 -25.63 22.51 -3.44
N VAL A 230 -26.65 22.63 -2.59
CA VAL A 230 -27.94 23.17 -2.95
C VAL A 230 -28.21 24.38 -2.06
N LYS A 231 -28.72 25.48 -2.66
CA LYS A 231 -29.17 26.66 -1.95
C LYS A 231 -30.69 26.90 -2.18
N SER A 232 -31.37 27.33 -1.13
CA SER A 232 -32.77 27.74 -1.19
C SER A 232 -33.03 28.99 -0.33
N ALA A 233 -34.18 29.60 -0.50
CA ALA A 233 -34.52 30.81 0.23
C ALA A 233 -34.70 30.57 1.74
N GLY A 234 -34.95 29.34 2.16
CA GLY A 234 -35.33 29.00 3.53
C GLY A 234 -36.74 29.46 3.86
N GLY A 235 -37.05 29.61 5.14
CA GLY A 235 -38.36 30.11 5.60
C GLY A 235 -38.80 29.45 6.91
N HIS A 236 -40.02 29.77 7.34
CA HIS A 236 -40.60 29.21 8.55
C HIS A 236 -41.22 27.83 8.26
N SER A 237 -40.88 26.83 9.07
CA SER A 237 -41.28 25.42 8.84
C SER A 237 -42.78 25.18 8.87
N SER A 238 -43.58 26.08 9.52
CA SER A 238 -45.05 25.99 9.51
C SER A 238 -45.70 26.35 8.15
N ARG A 239 -44.92 26.86 7.21
CA ARG A 239 -45.35 27.21 5.86
C ARG A 239 -44.41 26.59 4.81
N PRO A 240 -44.38 25.24 4.72
CA PRO A 240 -43.41 24.54 3.88
C PRO A 240 -43.68 24.80 2.40
N GLY A 241 -42.69 25.34 1.70
CA GLY A 241 -42.66 25.38 0.23
C GLY A 241 -42.20 24.05 -0.36
N LYS A 242 -42.37 23.89 -1.68
CA LYS A 242 -41.84 22.73 -2.41
C LYS A 242 -40.34 22.80 -2.63
N ASP A 243 -39.77 24.01 -2.62
CA ASP A 243 -38.32 24.26 -2.78
C ASP A 243 -37.63 24.08 -1.43
N ASN A 244 -36.90 22.98 -1.28
CA ASN A 244 -36.18 22.64 -0.05
C ASN A 244 -34.81 22.04 -0.41
N ALA A 245 -33.75 22.70 0.06
CA ALA A 245 -32.39 22.30 -0.25
C ALA A 245 -32.08 20.84 0.13
N ILE A 246 -32.61 20.36 1.27
CA ILE A 246 -32.40 18.96 1.71
C ILE A 246 -33.11 18.00 0.73
N TYR A 247 -34.30 18.31 0.26
CA TYR A 247 -35.06 17.42 -0.63
C TYR A 247 -34.42 17.31 -2.02
N HIS A 248 -33.94 18.42 -2.56
CA HIS A 248 -33.15 18.41 -3.82
C HIS A 248 -31.92 17.53 -3.70
N LEU A 249 -31.11 17.75 -2.65
CA LEU A 249 -29.88 17.00 -2.44
C LEU A 249 -30.16 15.51 -2.20
N ALA A 250 -31.14 15.18 -1.33
CA ALA A 250 -31.50 13.80 -1.02
C ALA A 250 -31.97 13.04 -2.28
N GLY A 251 -32.79 13.66 -3.12
CA GLY A 251 -33.21 13.05 -4.39
C GLY A 251 -32.05 12.83 -5.36
N GLY A 252 -31.10 13.75 -5.40
CA GLY A 252 -29.86 13.55 -6.18
C GLY A 252 -29.00 12.40 -5.65
N LEU A 253 -28.80 12.33 -4.35
CA LEU A 253 -28.03 11.26 -3.71
C LEU A 253 -28.70 9.89 -3.84
N GLU A 254 -30.04 9.82 -3.82
CA GLU A 254 -30.75 8.58 -4.09
C GLU A 254 -30.48 8.08 -5.52
N ARG A 255 -30.56 8.95 -6.51
CA ARG A 255 -30.22 8.57 -7.90
C ARG A 255 -28.78 8.13 -8.03
N LEU A 256 -27.84 8.81 -7.36
CA LEU A 256 -26.45 8.43 -7.35
C LEU A 256 -26.24 7.04 -6.72
N SER A 257 -26.94 6.71 -5.64
CA SER A 257 -26.81 5.42 -4.96
C SER A 257 -27.19 4.21 -5.82
N GLN A 258 -28.00 4.44 -6.86
CA GLN A 258 -28.48 3.41 -7.79
C GLN A 258 -27.71 3.41 -9.11
N PHE A 259 -26.81 4.36 -9.31
CA PHE A 259 -26.04 4.48 -10.53
C PHE A 259 -24.74 3.67 -10.46
N GLU A 260 -24.49 2.94 -11.52
CA GLU A 260 -23.20 2.27 -11.74
C GLU A 260 -22.52 2.87 -12.98
N PHE A 261 -21.27 3.30 -12.81
CA PHE A 261 -20.45 3.71 -13.96
C PHE A 261 -20.30 2.55 -14.94
N PRO A 262 -20.11 2.82 -16.24
CA PRO A 262 -19.80 1.77 -17.21
C PRO A 262 -18.58 0.95 -16.81
N VAL A 263 -18.58 -0.33 -17.21
CA VAL A 263 -17.40 -1.19 -17.03
C VAL A 263 -16.33 -0.77 -18.04
N GLU A 264 -15.14 -0.48 -17.52
CA GLU A 264 -13.95 -0.16 -18.31
C GLU A 264 -12.74 -0.91 -17.73
N LEU A 265 -12.22 -1.88 -18.49
CA LEU A 265 -11.02 -2.61 -18.10
C LEU A 265 -9.81 -2.04 -18.84
N ASN A 266 -8.79 -1.67 -18.06
CA ASN A 266 -7.47 -1.38 -18.60
C ASN A 266 -6.65 -2.68 -18.78
N GLU A 267 -5.41 -2.57 -19.25
CA GLU A 267 -4.52 -3.73 -19.46
C GLU A 267 -4.27 -4.50 -18.14
N THR A 268 -4.06 -3.77 -17.04
CA THR A 268 -3.81 -4.33 -15.70
C THR A 268 -5.00 -5.19 -15.25
N THR A 269 -6.20 -4.61 -15.18
CA THR A 269 -7.38 -5.31 -14.66
C THR A 269 -7.81 -6.47 -15.56
N ARG A 270 -7.66 -6.34 -16.88
CA ARG A 270 -7.90 -7.44 -17.81
C ARG A 270 -6.92 -8.59 -17.59
N SER A 271 -5.63 -8.28 -17.43
CA SER A 271 -4.60 -9.28 -17.13
C SER A 271 -4.80 -9.93 -15.76
N PHE A 272 -5.19 -9.14 -14.75
CA PHE A 272 -5.55 -9.65 -13.43
C PHE A 272 -6.62 -10.75 -13.52
N PHE A 273 -7.78 -10.44 -14.08
CA PHE A 273 -8.87 -11.42 -14.20
C PHE A 273 -8.45 -12.66 -15.01
N ALA A 274 -7.72 -12.45 -16.11
CA ALA A 274 -7.27 -13.57 -16.95
C ALA A 274 -6.30 -14.51 -16.21
N LYS A 275 -5.28 -13.97 -15.55
CA LYS A 275 -4.22 -14.74 -14.88
C LYS A 275 -4.70 -15.39 -13.57
N THR A 276 -5.62 -14.76 -12.84
CA THR A 276 -6.12 -15.26 -11.56
C THR A 276 -7.33 -16.22 -11.69
N ALA A 277 -7.91 -16.36 -12.88
CA ALA A 277 -9.06 -17.24 -13.11
C ALA A 277 -8.80 -18.69 -12.65
N SER A 278 -7.60 -19.23 -12.86
CA SER A 278 -7.25 -20.59 -12.43
C SER A 278 -7.11 -20.78 -10.92
N LEU A 279 -7.05 -19.70 -10.16
CA LEU A 279 -6.94 -19.70 -8.71
C LEU A 279 -8.31 -19.70 -8.00
N GLN A 280 -9.37 -19.48 -8.76
CA GLN A 280 -10.73 -19.31 -8.26
C GLN A 280 -11.56 -20.60 -8.33
N ASP A 281 -12.69 -20.62 -7.60
CA ASP A 281 -13.70 -21.65 -7.81
C ASP A 281 -14.27 -21.64 -9.24
N ALA A 282 -14.97 -22.69 -9.64
CA ALA A 282 -15.39 -22.88 -11.03
C ALA A 282 -16.27 -21.75 -11.59
N GLN A 283 -17.18 -21.19 -10.75
CA GLN A 283 -18.08 -20.10 -11.19
C GLN A 283 -17.31 -18.78 -11.31
N THR A 284 -16.55 -18.41 -10.29
CA THR A 284 -15.71 -17.19 -10.28
C THR A 284 -14.67 -17.24 -11.41
N ALA A 285 -14.06 -18.42 -11.64
CA ALA A 285 -13.16 -18.64 -12.76
C ALA A 285 -13.82 -18.41 -14.14
N ALA A 286 -15.08 -18.86 -14.31
CA ALA A 286 -15.84 -18.60 -15.53
C ALA A 286 -16.15 -17.11 -15.69
N ASP A 287 -16.51 -16.43 -14.60
CA ASP A 287 -16.80 -15.00 -14.60
C ASP A 287 -15.55 -14.17 -14.91
N PHE A 288 -14.40 -14.50 -14.33
CA PHE A 288 -13.12 -13.84 -14.63
C PHE A 288 -12.75 -13.95 -16.11
N ARG A 289 -12.91 -15.15 -16.70
CA ARG A 289 -12.72 -15.33 -18.16
C ARG A 289 -13.74 -14.52 -18.96
N GLY A 290 -15.02 -14.48 -18.49
CA GLY A 290 -16.10 -13.72 -19.14
C GLY A 290 -15.84 -12.23 -19.22
N VAL A 291 -15.27 -11.63 -18.16
CA VAL A 291 -14.92 -10.19 -18.17
C VAL A 291 -13.56 -9.91 -18.84
N SER A 292 -12.68 -10.90 -18.96
CA SER A 292 -11.41 -10.71 -19.68
C SER A 292 -11.56 -10.70 -21.19
N ASN A 293 -12.64 -11.27 -21.71
CA ASN A 293 -12.91 -11.37 -23.16
C ASN A 293 -13.50 -10.08 -23.73
N THR A 294 -13.52 -9.97 -25.04
CA THR A 294 -14.17 -8.90 -25.80
C THR A 294 -15.10 -9.52 -26.83
N PRO A 295 -16.41 -9.29 -26.77
CA PRO A 295 -17.16 -8.48 -25.80
C PRO A 295 -17.20 -9.10 -24.41
N LEU A 296 -17.43 -8.25 -23.39
CA LEU A 296 -17.61 -8.69 -21.99
C LEU A 296 -18.90 -9.53 -21.87
N ASP A 297 -18.88 -10.54 -20.98
CA ASP A 297 -20.09 -11.25 -20.58
C ASP A 297 -20.90 -10.43 -19.55
N PRO A 298 -22.10 -9.93 -19.90
CA PRO A 298 -22.91 -9.13 -18.97
C PRO A 298 -23.34 -9.88 -17.70
N ALA A 299 -23.51 -11.21 -17.78
CA ALA A 299 -23.86 -12.02 -16.62
C ALA A 299 -22.69 -12.16 -15.64
N ALA A 300 -21.47 -12.30 -16.14
CA ALA A 300 -20.25 -12.28 -15.36
C ALA A 300 -20.05 -10.92 -14.68
N VAL A 301 -20.20 -9.81 -15.42
CA VAL A 301 -20.17 -8.44 -14.87
C VAL A 301 -21.13 -8.30 -13.70
N LYS A 302 -22.41 -8.73 -13.89
CA LYS A 302 -23.43 -8.63 -12.84
C LYS A 302 -23.05 -9.39 -11.57
N ARG A 303 -22.49 -10.60 -11.70
CA ARG A 303 -22.11 -11.41 -10.54
C ARG A 303 -20.89 -10.80 -9.83
N LEU A 304 -19.85 -10.40 -10.58
CA LEU A 304 -18.66 -9.80 -10.00
C LEU A 304 -18.95 -8.44 -9.35
N SER A 305 -19.88 -7.65 -9.88
CA SER A 305 -20.30 -6.38 -9.27
C SER A 305 -20.96 -6.53 -7.89
N GLN A 306 -21.33 -7.76 -7.47
CA GLN A 306 -21.83 -8.00 -6.11
C GLN A 306 -20.73 -7.97 -5.06
N SER A 307 -19.47 -8.19 -5.45
CA SER A 307 -18.30 -8.00 -4.59
C SER A 307 -17.86 -6.54 -4.68
N PRO A 308 -17.77 -5.80 -3.55
CA PRO A 308 -17.26 -4.42 -3.57
C PRO A 308 -15.86 -4.32 -4.18
N TYR A 309 -14.99 -5.29 -3.90
CA TYR A 309 -13.64 -5.33 -4.44
C TYR A 309 -13.63 -5.49 -5.97
N PHE A 310 -14.31 -6.52 -6.50
CA PHE A 310 -14.34 -6.74 -7.94
C PHE A 310 -15.10 -5.62 -8.67
N ASN A 311 -16.16 -5.07 -8.06
CA ASN A 311 -16.85 -3.90 -8.62
C ASN A 311 -15.91 -2.69 -8.75
N ALA A 312 -15.04 -2.47 -7.75
CA ALA A 312 -14.03 -1.41 -7.79
C ALA A 312 -12.97 -1.63 -8.89
N LEU A 313 -12.63 -2.87 -9.21
CA LEU A 313 -11.72 -3.20 -10.32
C LEU A 313 -12.37 -3.03 -11.70
N LEU A 314 -13.70 -3.14 -11.79
CA LEU A 314 -14.44 -3.08 -13.05
C LEU A 314 -14.73 -1.66 -13.52
N ARG A 315 -14.82 -0.67 -12.63
CA ARG A 315 -15.32 0.67 -12.96
C ARG A 315 -14.88 1.77 -12.00
N THR A 316 -15.02 3.02 -12.42
CA THR A 316 -15.03 4.18 -11.51
C THR A 316 -16.18 4.01 -10.51
N THR A 317 -15.94 4.31 -9.23
CA THR A 317 -16.94 4.22 -8.16
C THR A 317 -17.05 5.55 -7.42
N CYS A 318 -18.28 5.97 -7.09
CA CYS A 318 -18.55 7.19 -6.34
C CYS A 318 -19.51 6.89 -5.19
N VAL A 319 -19.24 7.45 -4.02
CA VAL A 319 -20.05 7.26 -2.81
C VAL A 319 -20.14 8.55 -2.00
N ALA A 320 -21.33 8.87 -1.49
CA ALA A 320 -21.49 9.98 -0.55
C ALA A 320 -20.89 9.61 0.82
N THR A 321 -19.95 10.43 1.31
CA THR A 321 -19.23 10.19 2.58
C THR A 321 -19.58 11.19 3.67
N ARG A 322 -20.08 12.38 3.30
CA ARG A 322 -20.51 13.42 4.24
C ARG A 322 -21.80 14.07 3.77
N LEU A 323 -22.67 14.42 4.74
CA LEU A 323 -23.94 15.10 4.48
C LEU A 323 -24.21 16.12 5.58
N GLU A 324 -24.56 17.35 5.17
CA GLU A 324 -24.88 18.47 6.07
C GLU A 324 -26.13 19.18 5.53
N GLY A 325 -27.04 19.63 6.42
CA GLY A 325 -28.21 20.38 6.00
C GLY A 325 -29.05 20.91 7.14
N GLY A 326 -29.57 22.13 6.95
CA GLY A 326 -30.38 22.84 7.93
C GLY A 326 -29.58 23.42 9.08
N HIS A 327 -30.20 24.31 9.87
CA HIS A 327 -29.57 24.99 11.01
C HIS A 327 -30.51 25.09 12.23
N ALA A 328 -31.81 24.84 12.07
CA ALA A 328 -32.78 24.90 13.14
C ALA A 328 -34.00 24.02 12.84
N ASN A 329 -34.62 23.43 13.88
CA ASN A 329 -35.74 22.52 13.75
C ASN A 329 -37.03 23.19 13.21
N ASN A 330 -37.17 24.49 13.37
CA ASN A 330 -38.34 25.27 12.96
C ASN A 330 -38.09 26.17 11.75
N ALA A 331 -36.97 25.97 11.01
CA ALA A 331 -36.63 26.72 9.80
C ALA A 331 -36.46 25.78 8.60
N LEU A 332 -36.87 26.23 7.43
CA LEU A 332 -36.55 25.57 6.17
C LEU A 332 -35.02 25.77 5.91
N PRO A 333 -34.31 24.75 5.43
CA PRO A 333 -32.88 24.83 5.19
C PRO A 333 -32.54 25.85 4.09
N GLN A 334 -31.58 26.71 4.33
CA GLN A 334 -31.06 27.63 3.30
C GLN A 334 -29.97 26.98 2.45
N SER A 335 -29.37 25.91 2.95
CA SER A 335 -28.40 25.12 2.20
C SER A 335 -28.41 23.66 2.65
N ALA A 336 -28.04 22.78 1.73
CA ALA A 336 -27.65 21.40 2.01
C ALA A 336 -26.38 21.07 1.22
N ARG A 337 -25.49 20.28 1.81
CA ARG A 337 -24.19 19.93 1.23
C ARG A 337 -23.92 18.45 1.40
N ALA A 338 -23.21 17.86 0.44
CA ALA A 338 -22.65 16.53 0.54
C ALA A 338 -21.24 16.50 -0.04
N ILE A 339 -20.39 15.60 0.47
CA ILE A 339 -19.18 15.20 -0.20
C ILE A 339 -19.41 13.83 -0.83
N VAL A 340 -19.10 13.74 -2.11
CA VAL A 340 -19.09 12.50 -2.88
C VAL A 340 -17.64 12.18 -3.21
N ASN A 341 -17.13 11.13 -2.57
CA ASN A 341 -15.80 10.59 -2.86
C ASN A 341 -15.90 9.68 -4.09
N CYS A 342 -15.06 9.92 -5.08
CA CYS A 342 -14.92 9.05 -6.24
C CYS A 342 -13.51 8.45 -6.31
N ARG A 343 -13.46 7.16 -6.64
CA ARG A 343 -12.27 6.42 -7.00
C ARG A 343 -12.30 6.14 -8.49
N MET A 344 -11.62 6.98 -9.26
CA MET A 344 -11.62 6.92 -10.72
C MET A 344 -10.65 5.84 -11.22
N LEU A 345 -10.97 5.21 -12.34
CA LEU A 345 -10.01 4.38 -13.06
C LEU A 345 -8.83 5.23 -13.58
N PRO A 346 -7.60 4.66 -13.68
CA PRO A 346 -6.50 5.31 -14.38
C PRO A 346 -6.88 5.68 -15.80
N GLY A 347 -6.58 6.93 -16.20
CA GLY A 347 -6.93 7.46 -17.52
C GLY A 347 -8.27 8.19 -17.60
N ASP A 348 -9.13 8.08 -16.57
CA ASP A 348 -10.34 8.91 -16.49
C ASP A 348 -10.01 10.33 -15.98
N SER A 349 -10.88 11.30 -16.25
CA SER A 349 -10.68 12.68 -15.87
C SER A 349 -11.74 13.18 -14.89
N ALA A 350 -11.33 14.12 -14.04
CA ALA A 350 -12.26 14.81 -13.12
C ALA A 350 -13.47 15.42 -13.87
N GLN A 351 -13.25 15.96 -15.07
CA GLN A 351 -14.30 16.56 -15.90
C GLN A 351 -15.30 15.52 -16.38
N ASN A 352 -14.85 14.32 -16.80
CA ASN A 352 -15.74 13.25 -17.23
C ASN A 352 -16.63 12.76 -16.08
N VAL A 353 -16.02 12.55 -14.90
CA VAL A 353 -16.74 12.13 -13.71
C VAL A 353 -17.72 13.20 -13.25
N GLN A 354 -17.32 14.48 -13.20
CA GLN A 354 -18.20 15.60 -12.87
C GLN A 354 -19.39 15.70 -13.84
N SER A 355 -19.13 15.55 -15.14
CA SER A 355 -20.18 15.56 -16.15
C SER A 355 -21.18 14.41 -15.98
N THR A 356 -20.66 13.24 -15.60
CA THR A 356 -21.50 12.07 -15.29
C THR A 356 -22.32 12.29 -14.03
N LEU A 357 -21.72 12.83 -12.96
CA LEU A 357 -22.43 13.19 -11.74
C LEU A 357 -23.57 14.17 -12.01
N ASN A 358 -23.33 15.25 -12.78
CA ASN A 358 -24.37 16.20 -13.14
C ASN A 358 -25.56 15.54 -13.86
N LYS A 359 -25.31 14.61 -14.79
CA LYS A 359 -26.35 13.85 -15.49
C LYS A 359 -27.14 12.94 -14.56
N VAL A 360 -26.42 12.24 -13.64
CA VAL A 360 -27.02 11.29 -12.70
C VAL A 360 -27.86 12.00 -11.64
N LEU A 361 -27.33 13.09 -11.09
CA LEU A 361 -28.04 13.91 -10.11
C LEU A 361 -29.33 14.54 -10.67
N ALA A 362 -29.34 14.83 -11.95
CA ALA A 362 -30.53 15.25 -12.74
C ALA A 362 -31.38 16.34 -12.03
N ASP A 363 -30.72 17.35 -11.46
CA ASP A 363 -31.35 18.49 -10.77
C ASP A 363 -30.41 19.70 -10.87
N ASP A 364 -30.83 20.72 -11.61
CA ASP A 364 -30.07 21.96 -11.89
C ASP A 364 -29.75 22.78 -10.61
N ARG A 365 -30.46 22.47 -9.50
CA ARG A 365 -30.24 23.13 -8.20
C ARG A 365 -29.03 22.53 -7.46
N ILE A 366 -28.56 21.36 -7.86
CA ILE A 366 -27.39 20.72 -7.26
C ILE A 366 -26.15 21.20 -8.01
N PHE A 367 -25.35 22.01 -7.33
CA PHE A 367 -24.12 22.51 -7.86
C PHE A 367 -22.97 21.56 -7.50
N VAL A 368 -22.29 21.01 -8.50
CA VAL A 368 -21.20 20.03 -8.33
C VAL A 368 -19.87 20.72 -8.57
N GLN A 369 -18.98 20.67 -7.58
CA GLN A 369 -17.62 21.23 -7.65
C GLN A 369 -16.58 20.20 -7.24
N VAL A 370 -15.40 20.27 -7.85
CA VAL A 370 -14.22 19.52 -7.35
C VAL A 370 -13.80 20.15 -6.02
N ALA A 371 -13.79 19.36 -4.96
CA ALA A 371 -13.39 19.79 -3.61
C ALA A 371 -11.95 19.43 -3.29
N ASN A 372 -11.51 18.24 -3.74
CA ASN A 372 -10.12 17.78 -3.61
C ASN A 372 -9.75 16.99 -4.88
N ASN A 373 -8.64 17.33 -5.48
CA ASN A 373 -8.12 16.63 -6.66
C ASN A 373 -6.63 16.41 -6.52
N THR A 374 -6.25 15.19 -6.26
CA THR A 374 -4.85 14.81 -6.09
C THR A 374 -4.16 14.45 -7.43
N GLY A 375 -4.80 14.75 -8.58
CA GLY A 375 -4.35 14.41 -9.93
C GLY A 375 -4.89 13.06 -10.41
N ALA A 376 -4.94 12.89 -11.73
CA ALA A 376 -5.33 11.65 -12.39
C ALA A 376 -4.08 10.98 -12.95
N ALA A 377 -3.46 10.11 -12.15
CA ALA A 377 -2.27 9.38 -12.57
C ALA A 377 -2.61 8.31 -13.62
N PRO A 378 -1.79 8.14 -14.66
CA PRO A 378 -1.94 7.04 -15.60
C PRO A 378 -1.53 5.70 -14.97
N ALA A 379 -1.95 4.59 -15.56
CA ALA A 379 -1.35 3.30 -15.29
C ALA A 379 0.10 3.26 -15.80
N SER A 380 1.00 2.55 -15.12
CA SER A 380 2.30 2.16 -15.67
C SER A 380 2.08 1.07 -16.73
N PRO A 381 2.79 1.11 -17.87
CA PRO A 381 2.77 -0.02 -18.81
C PRO A 381 3.26 -1.30 -18.12
N ILE A 382 2.70 -2.46 -18.47
CA ILE A 382 3.23 -3.73 -17.94
C ILE A 382 4.67 -3.90 -18.46
N ASN A 383 5.65 -3.84 -17.54
CA ASN A 383 7.08 -3.92 -17.90
C ASN A 383 7.52 -5.38 -18.02
N PRO A 384 7.89 -5.87 -19.22
CA PRO A 384 8.28 -7.26 -19.41
C PRO A 384 9.56 -7.63 -18.64
N GLU A 385 10.49 -6.69 -18.42
CA GLU A 385 11.71 -6.94 -17.63
C GLU A 385 11.35 -7.23 -16.17
N VAL A 386 10.58 -6.35 -15.54
CA VAL A 386 10.14 -6.50 -14.15
C VAL A 386 9.37 -7.81 -13.97
N MET A 387 8.38 -8.06 -14.85
CA MET A 387 7.53 -9.27 -14.76
C MET A 387 8.36 -10.55 -14.94
N SER A 388 9.24 -10.61 -15.94
CA SER A 388 10.07 -11.79 -16.21
C SER A 388 11.06 -12.07 -15.05
N LYS A 389 11.67 -11.02 -14.45
CA LYS A 389 12.54 -11.21 -13.28
C LYS A 389 11.78 -11.73 -12.08
N LEU A 390 10.56 -11.25 -11.87
CA LEU A 390 9.69 -11.76 -10.80
C LEU A 390 9.25 -13.21 -11.05
N GLU A 391 8.91 -13.58 -12.29
CA GLU A 391 8.58 -14.96 -12.66
C GLU A 391 9.77 -15.92 -12.41
N GLN A 392 10.99 -15.51 -12.77
CA GLN A 392 12.21 -16.27 -12.48
C GLN A 392 12.45 -16.44 -10.98
N LEU A 393 12.26 -15.37 -10.19
CA LEU A 393 12.39 -15.42 -8.73
C LEU A 393 11.27 -16.26 -8.09
N SER A 394 10.04 -16.15 -8.56
CA SER A 394 8.94 -16.99 -8.12
C SER A 394 9.23 -18.48 -8.34
N ALA A 395 9.72 -18.83 -9.51
CA ALA A 395 10.11 -20.22 -9.82
C ALA A 395 11.23 -20.72 -8.88
N ARG A 396 12.22 -19.84 -8.62
CA ARG A 396 13.39 -20.19 -7.79
C ARG A 396 13.06 -20.30 -6.30
N LEU A 397 12.25 -19.39 -5.76
CA LEU A 397 12.04 -19.24 -4.31
C LEU A 397 10.72 -19.83 -3.82
N TYR A 398 9.70 -19.84 -4.68
CA TYR A 398 8.31 -20.07 -4.28
C TYR A 398 7.61 -21.17 -5.09
N GLY A 399 8.36 -21.94 -5.89
CA GLY A 399 7.81 -23.05 -6.67
C GLY A 399 6.98 -22.64 -7.89
N GLY A 400 7.14 -21.40 -8.38
CA GLY A 400 6.50 -20.90 -9.59
C GLY A 400 5.06 -20.38 -9.35
N LEU A 401 4.86 -19.63 -8.29
CA LEU A 401 3.61 -18.90 -8.09
C LEU A 401 3.36 -17.91 -9.24
N PRO A 402 2.10 -17.70 -9.64
CA PRO A 402 1.79 -16.73 -10.68
C PRO A 402 2.19 -15.32 -10.31
N VAL A 403 2.77 -14.60 -11.27
CA VAL A 403 3.06 -13.16 -11.19
C VAL A 403 1.97 -12.42 -11.94
N VAL A 404 1.23 -11.57 -11.23
CA VAL A 404 0.00 -10.97 -11.71
C VAL A 404 0.07 -9.45 -11.61
N PRO A 405 -0.16 -8.68 -12.69
CA PRO A 405 -0.35 -7.25 -12.55
C PRO A 405 -1.67 -6.95 -11.81
N VAL A 406 -1.61 -6.06 -10.83
CA VAL A 406 -2.76 -5.67 -10.01
C VAL A 406 -3.01 -4.16 -10.09
N MET A 407 -4.26 -3.76 -9.91
CA MET A 407 -4.65 -2.37 -9.72
C MET A 407 -5.08 -2.19 -8.27
N ASP A 408 -4.40 -1.32 -7.55
CA ASP A 408 -4.81 -0.98 -6.20
C ASP A 408 -6.08 -0.10 -6.23
N THR A 409 -6.95 -0.32 -5.25
CA THR A 409 -8.13 0.52 -5.01
C THR A 409 -7.83 1.68 -4.06
N GLY A 410 -6.69 1.63 -3.37
CA GLY A 410 -6.10 2.67 -2.55
C GLY A 410 -5.30 3.69 -3.36
N ALA A 411 -4.26 4.24 -2.75
CA ALA A 411 -3.30 5.14 -3.36
C ALA A 411 -1.97 5.03 -2.60
N SER A 412 -0.87 5.29 -3.28
CA SER A 412 0.49 5.33 -2.72
C SER A 412 1.29 6.50 -3.32
N ASP A 413 2.53 6.68 -2.89
CA ASP A 413 3.50 7.59 -3.51
C ASP A 413 3.74 7.29 -5.00
N GLY A 414 3.44 6.07 -5.45
CA GLY A 414 3.50 5.64 -6.84
C GLY A 414 2.70 6.52 -7.79
N LYS A 415 1.58 7.05 -7.33
CA LYS A 415 0.77 8.01 -8.06
C LYS A 415 1.53 9.26 -8.47
N TYR A 416 2.27 9.87 -7.54
CA TYR A 416 3.00 11.11 -7.83
C TYR A 416 4.18 10.87 -8.74
N LEU A 417 4.84 9.71 -8.61
CA LEU A 417 5.90 9.30 -9.53
C LEU A 417 5.37 9.11 -10.95
N ARG A 418 4.22 8.44 -11.12
CA ARG A 418 3.56 8.29 -12.44
C ARG A 418 3.14 9.64 -13.03
N LEU A 419 2.62 10.57 -12.23
CA LEU A 419 2.33 11.94 -12.65
C LEU A 419 3.61 12.69 -13.04
N GLY A 420 4.72 12.41 -12.37
CA GLY A 420 6.05 12.92 -12.69
C GLY A 420 6.72 12.24 -13.89
N GLY A 421 6.06 11.27 -14.55
CA GLY A 421 6.58 10.56 -15.70
C GLY A 421 7.56 9.41 -15.38
N ILE A 422 7.60 8.94 -14.12
CA ILE A 422 8.36 7.75 -13.71
C ILE A 422 7.36 6.59 -13.55
N PRO A 423 7.34 5.61 -14.47
CA PRO A 423 6.53 4.39 -14.31
C PRO A 423 6.87 3.71 -12.98
N THR A 424 5.86 3.33 -12.20
CA THR A 424 6.04 2.77 -10.87
C THR A 424 5.36 1.42 -10.77
N TYR A 425 6.07 0.45 -10.18
CA TYR A 425 5.64 -0.93 -9.98
C TYR A 425 5.68 -1.25 -8.49
N GLY A 426 4.53 -1.57 -7.90
CA GLY A 426 4.44 -1.99 -6.52
C GLY A 426 4.89 -3.45 -6.37
N VAL A 427 5.90 -3.67 -5.55
CA VAL A 427 6.47 -5.00 -5.25
C VAL A 427 6.80 -5.05 -3.76
N PRO A 428 5.90 -5.52 -2.89
CA PRO A 428 6.11 -5.46 -1.44
C PRO A 428 7.26 -6.38 -0.97
N GLY A 429 7.53 -7.46 -1.72
CA GLY A 429 8.59 -8.41 -1.40
C GLY A 429 8.34 -9.27 -0.16
N VAL A 430 7.31 -8.98 0.61
CA VAL A 430 6.91 -9.68 1.83
C VAL A 430 5.50 -10.22 1.65
N PHE A 431 5.32 -11.51 1.97
CA PHE A 431 4.00 -12.13 1.92
C PHE A 431 3.16 -11.71 3.13
N ALA A 432 1.93 -11.28 2.86
CA ALA A 432 0.90 -10.96 3.85
C ALA A 432 -0.29 -11.92 3.76
N ASP A 433 -0.93 -12.22 4.88
CA ASP A 433 -2.13 -13.06 4.93
C ASP A 433 -3.36 -12.18 4.70
N VAL A 434 -4.09 -12.42 3.61
CA VAL A 434 -5.31 -11.67 3.26
C VAL A 434 -6.43 -11.80 4.30
N ASP A 435 -6.38 -12.84 5.14
CA ASP A 435 -7.34 -13.05 6.23
C ASP A 435 -6.90 -12.37 7.55
N ASP A 436 -5.69 -11.78 7.61
CA ASP A 436 -5.11 -11.11 8.80
C ASP A 436 -4.45 -9.75 8.44
N ASP A 437 -5.08 -9.00 7.57
CA ASP A 437 -4.67 -7.63 7.28
C ASP A 437 -4.96 -6.71 8.47
N ARG A 438 -3.89 -6.07 8.98
CA ARG A 438 -3.96 -5.15 10.12
C ARG A 438 -3.31 -3.80 9.86
N ALA A 439 -2.98 -3.50 8.62
CA ALA A 439 -2.51 -2.18 8.24
C ALA A 439 -3.51 -1.11 8.74
N HIS A 440 -3.01 0.00 9.28
CA HIS A 440 -3.80 1.05 9.95
C HIS A 440 -4.62 0.62 11.18
N GLY A 441 -4.69 -0.69 11.46
CA GLY A 441 -5.47 -1.26 12.56
C GLY A 441 -4.71 -1.32 13.89
N ARG A 442 -5.38 -1.90 14.90
CA ARG A 442 -4.77 -2.24 16.19
C ARG A 442 -3.94 -3.51 16.06
N ASP A 443 -2.89 -3.61 16.88
CA ASP A 443 -2.06 -4.80 16.98
C ASP A 443 -1.48 -5.20 15.59
N GLU A 444 -1.08 -4.18 14.82
CA GLU A 444 -0.45 -4.36 13.51
C GLU A 444 0.75 -5.27 13.63
N ARG A 445 0.89 -6.21 12.69
CA ARG A 445 1.92 -7.24 12.75
C ARG A 445 2.31 -7.79 11.38
N ILE A 446 3.53 -8.35 11.31
CA ILE A 446 4.00 -9.13 10.16
C ILE A 446 4.67 -10.42 10.62
N GLY A 447 4.55 -11.48 9.82
CA GLY A 447 5.20 -12.75 10.12
C GLY A 447 6.73 -12.65 10.07
N VAL A 448 7.40 -13.10 11.13
CA VAL A 448 8.88 -13.09 11.26
C VAL A 448 9.54 -13.79 10.07
N LYS A 449 9.02 -14.96 9.68
CA LYS A 449 9.55 -15.69 8.52
C LYS A 449 9.35 -14.93 7.21
N ASN A 450 8.20 -14.29 7.02
CA ASN A 450 7.90 -13.55 5.80
C ASN A 450 8.80 -12.32 5.66
N PHE A 451 9.10 -11.63 6.77
CA PHE A 451 10.05 -10.53 6.80
C PHE A 451 11.46 -10.97 6.35
N TYR A 452 11.99 -12.07 6.91
CA TYR A 452 13.30 -12.55 6.51
C TYR A 452 13.35 -13.11 5.08
N ASP A 453 12.30 -13.78 4.63
CA ASP A 453 12.15 -14.18 3.22
C ASP A 453 12.19 -12.95 2.30
N GLY A 454 11.59 -11.82 2.72
CA GLY A 454 11.61 -10.55 2.02
C GLY A 454 13.02 -9.95 1.90
N VAL A 455 13.84 -10.05 2.95
CA VAL A 455 15.25 -9.61 2.91
C VAL A 455 16.01 -10.33 1.80
N ASP A 456 15.87 -11.66 1.74
CA ASP A 456 16.56 -12.49 0.76
C ASP A 456 15.97 -12.30 -0.66
N PHE A 457 14.66 -12.13 -0.77
CA PHE A 457 13.97 -11.83 -2.04
C PHE A 457 14.49 -10.53 -2.64
N TYR A 458 14.48 -9.43 -1.89
CA TYR A 458 14.90 -8.12 -2.40
C TYR A 458 16.38 -8.07 -2.77
N TYR A 459 17.23 -8.77 -2.05
CA TYR A 459 18.63 -8.91 -2.45
C TYR A 459 18.78 -9.48 -3.86
N LEU A 460 18.07 -10.56 -4.14
CA LEU A 460 18.09 -11.21 -5.45
C LEU A 460 17.39 -10.36 -6.52
N PHE A 461 16.28 -9.72 -6.15
CA PHE A 461 15.49 -8.91 -7.07
C PHE A 461 16.26 -7.67 -7.54
N ILE A 462 16.85 -6.91 -6.61
CA ILE A 462 17.69 -5.75 -6.95
C ILE A 462 18.83 -6.17 -7.88
N LYS A 463 19.54 -7.25 -7.54
CA LYS A 463 20.62 -7.75 -8.41
C LYS A 463 20.15 -8.18 -9.77
N SER A 464 18.97 -8.80 -9.87
CA SER A 464 18.43 -9.28 -11.14
C SER A 464 18.01 -8.15 -12.07
N LEU A 465 17.47 -7.04 -11.54
CA LEU A 465 17.09 -5.84 -12.31
C LEU A 465 18.30 -5.02 -12.74
N ALA A 466 19.34 -5.01 -11.94
CA ALA A 466 20.53 -4.19 -12.16
C ALA A 466 21.69 -4.92 -12.88
N THR A 467 21.46 -6.15 -13.32
CA THR A 467 22.41 -6.92 -14.16
C THR A 467 21.77 -7.18 -15.53
N GLN A 468 22.32 -6.57 -16.58
CA GLN A 468 21.88 -6.86 -17.95
C GLN A 468 22.26 -8.31 -18.33
N ALA A 469 21.35 -9.00 -19.03
CA ALA A 469 21.67 -10.26 -19.65
C ALA A 469 22.77 -10.00 -20.71
N ARG A 470 23.93 -10.60 -20.50
CA ARG A 470 25.04 -10.55 -21.49
C ARG A 470 24.75 -11.48 -22.64
#